data_a71c9d95dd837335efa696db51e9fd00
#
_entry.id   a71c9d95dd837335efa696db51e9fd00
#
_cell.length_a   1.000
_cell.length_b   1.000
_cell.length_c   1.000
_cell.angle_alpha   90.00
_cell.angle_beta   90.00
_cell.angle_gamma   90.00
#
_symmetry.space_group_name_H-M   'P 1'
#
loop_
_entity.id
_entity.type
_entity.pdbx_description
1 polymer ?
#
loop_
_entity_poly.entity_id
_entity_poly.type
_entity_poly.pdbx_seq_one_letter_code
_entity_poly.pdbx_strand_id
1 'polypeptide(L)'
;MEDGTLMSYTKELIEQLADEVINWTRDFVNKISPTMKVVIGISGGKDSSVVAAILKEAIGVDRIIAVQMPCEKQIDIADSNKVIKELGLVNHYCINIGSSYYELCSEFRKHTKKELPDTFTTNTPARLRMTTLYGIAAIFGGLVVNTCNRSEDVVGYSTKFGDHAGDFAPINHLTTEEVIAIGDYLGLSYELTHKVPADGMSLNDDGSLKGDEIKLGFTYHEVNEIIRNNIHSEHYDKIVDMWKKNYHKFNLNLPCYIPQNLNDYFDK
;
A
#
# COMPACT_ATOMS: atom_id res chain seq x y z
N MET A 1 -26.31 -26.85 6.50
CA MET A 1 -25.36 -25.99 5.78
C MET A 1 -24.87 -25.04 6.84
N GLU A 2 -23.75 -25.40 7.44
CA GLU A 2 -23.14 -24.64 8.55
C GLU A 2 -22.50 -23.41 7.95
N ASP A 3 -22.91 -22.28 8.52
CA ASP A 3 -22.40 -20.94 8.30
C ASP A 3 -20.86 -20.98 8.41
N GLY A 4 -20.17 -20.73 7.30
CA GLY A 4 -18.71 -20.64 7.29
C GLY A 4 -18.34 -19.48 8.21
N THR A 5 -17.94 -19.81 9.41
CA THR A 5 -17.58 -18.88 10.45
C THR A 5 -16.44 -18.00 9.93
N LEU A 6 -16.78 -16.80 9.48
CA LEU A 6 -15.83 -15.68 9.40
C LEU A 6 -14.97 -15.75 10.66
N MET A 7 -13.66 -15.65 10.50
CA MET A 7 -12.77 -15.43 11.63
C MET A 7 -13.32 -14.20 12.36
N SER A 8 -14.15 -14.44 13.39
CA SER A 8 -14.71 -13.34 14.17
C SER A 8 -13.58 -12.81 15.05
N TYR A 9 -12.87 -11.80 14.54
CA TYR A 9 -11.94 -11.05 15.37
C TYR A 9 -12.73 -10.50 16.54
N THR A 10 -12.41 -10.96 17.75
CA THR A 10 -13.04 -10.38 18.94
C THR A 10 -12.65 -8.92 19.03
N LYS A 11 -13.50 -8.11 19.64
CA LYS A 11 -13.22 -6.68 19.83
C LYS A 11 -11.88 -6.49 20.55
N GLU A 12 -11.60 -7.32 21.55
CA GLU A 12 -10.38 -7.29 22.35
C GLU A 12 -9.14 -7.58 21.51
N LEU A 13 -9.22 -8.53 20.56
CA LEU A 13 -8.12 -8.84 19.66
C LEU A 13 -7.83 -7.67 18.71
N ILE A 14 -8.86 -7.03 18.15
CA ILE A 14 -8.70 -5.88 17.26
C ILE A 14 -8.10 -4.69 18.03
N GLU A 15 -8.58 -4.41 19.24
CA GLU A 15 -8.03 -3.38 20.13
C GLU A 15 -6.54 -3.64 20.37
N GLN A 16 -6.16 -4.87 20.74
CA GLN A 16 -4.78 -5.25 20.93
C GLN A 16 -3.93 -5.05 19.66
N LEU A 17 -4.38 -5.52 18.50
CA LEU A 17 -3.66 -5.36 17.23
C LEU A 17 -3.48 -3.88 16.86
N ALA A 18 -4.51 -3.06 17.06
CA ALA A 18 -4.44 -1.62 16.81
C ALA A 18 -3.41 -0.96 17.73
N ASP A 19 -3.45 -1.26 19.02
CA ASP A 19 -2.49 -0.72 19.99
C ASP A 19 -1.05 -1.17 19.68
N GLU A 20 -0.85 -2.43 19.33
CA GLU A 20 0.47 -2.96 18.96
C GLU A 20 1.05 -2.25 17.73
N VAL A 21 0.28 -2.09 16.66
CA VAL A 21 0.77 -1.42 15.44
C VAL A 21 0.99 0.08 15.63
N ILE A 22 0.14 0.75 16.43
CA ILE A 22 0.32 2.16 16.78
C ILE A 22 1.59 2.36 17.61
N ASN A 23 1.79 1.55 18.65
CA ASN A 23 2.98 1.63 19.51
C ASN A 23 4.25 1.30 18.72
N TRP A 24 4.25 0.23 17.92
CA TRP A 24 5.37 -0.10 17.05
C TRP A 24 5.72 1.06 16.09
N THR A 25 4.72 1.66 15.46
CA THR A 25 4.90 2.80 14.55
C THR A 25 5.49 4.01 15.28
N ARG A 26 4.98 4.33 16.48
CA ARG A 26 5.48 5.41 17.33
C ARG A 26 6.93 5.19 17.71
N ASP A 27 7.24 4.01 18.17
CA ASP A 27 8.59 3.66 18.64
C ASP A 27 9.59 3.67 17.48
N PHE A 28 9.22 3.10 16.32
CA PHE A 28 10.06 3.11 15.13
C PHE A 28 10.41 4.54 14.69
N VAL A 29 9.42 5.39 14.55
CA VAL A 29 9.62 6.77 14.07
C VAL A 29 10.40 7.60 15.12
N ASN A 30 10.05 7.49 16.40
CA ASN A 30 10.70 8.26 17.46
C ASN A 30 12.14 7.80 17.74
N LYS A 31 12.46 6.52 17.49
CA LYS A 31 13.84 6.02 17.59
C LYS A 31 14.79 6.71 16.61
N ILE A 32 14.28 7.13 15.44
CA ILE A 32 15.05 7.88 14.45
C ILE A 32 15.15 9.35 14.89
N SER A 33 14.02 9.98 15.18
CA SER A 33 13.94 11.31 15.80
C SER A 33 12.53 11.57 16.36
N PRO A 34 12.41 12.17 17.55
CA PRO A 34 11.11 12.54 18.11
C PRO A 34 10.37 13.63 17.30
N THR A 35 11.04 14.28 16.37
CA THR A 35 10.46 15.29 15.47
C THR A 35 10.38 14.80 14.02
N MET A 36 10.72 13.53 13.76
CA MET A 36 10.69 12.94 12.41
C MET A 36 9.30 13.05 11.80
N LYS A 37 9.23 13.58 10.59
CA LYS A 37 8.01 13.64 9.79
C LYS A 37 7.83 12.34 9.02
N VAL A 38 6.56 12.01 8.71
CA VAL A 38 6.22 10.86 7.88
C VAL A 38 5.38 11.33 6.69
N VAL A 39 5.81 10.94 5.51
CA VAL A 39 5.15 11.22 4.23
C VAL A 39 4.32 10.01 3.84
N ILE A 40 3.05 10.24 3.56
CA ILE A 40 2.10 9.20 3.17
C ILE A 40 1.36 9.58 1.89
N GLY A 41 1.25 8.62 0.96
CA GLY A 41 0.37 8.75 -0.20
C GLY A 41 -1.08 8.48 0.19
N ILE A 42 -1.99 9.42 -0.06
CA ILE A 42 -3.42 9.26 0.22
C ILE A 42 -4.16 8.98 -1.09
N SER A 43 -4.47 7.72 -1.34
CA SER A 43 -5.22 7.29 -2.52
C SER A 43 -6.74 7.39 -2.33
N GLY A 44 -7.22 7.41 -1.09
CA GLY A 44 -8.64 7.24 -0.76
C GLY A 44 -9.08 5.77 -0.70
N GLY A 45 -8.15 4.83 -0.84
CA GLY A 45 -8.36 3.41 -0.56
C GLY A 45 -8.23 3.09 0.94
N LYS A 46 -8.78 1.94 1.37
CA LYS A 46 -8.80 1.50 2.76
C LYS A 46 -7.43 1.51 3.43
N ASP A 47 -6.41 0.95 2.75
CA ASP A 47 -5.08 0.74 3.34
C ASP A 47 -4.39 2.07 3.67
N SER A 48 -4.34 3.00 2.70
CA SER A 48 -3.77 4.33 2.92
C SER A 48 -4.54 5.13 3.98
N SER A 49 -5.86 4.93 4.09
CA SER A 49 -6.70 5.57 5.09
C SER A 49 -6.40 5.04 6.50
N VAL A 50 -6.29 3.72 6.64
CA VAL A 50 -5.98 3.07 7.93
C VAL A 50 -4.55 3.40 8.38
N VAL A 51 -3.56 3.36 7.47
CA VAL A 51 -2.18 3.78 7.82
C VAL A 51 -2.14 5.25 8.24
N ALA A 52 -2.89 6.14 7.59
CA ALA A 52 -2.98 7.54 8.01
C ALA A 52 -3.62 7.70 9.41
N ALA A 53 -4.64 6.89 9.75
CA ALA A 53 -5.23 6.86 11.09
C ALA A 53 -4.24 6.32 12.14
N ILE A 54 -3.51 5.23 11.83
CA ILE A 54 -2.45 4.71 12.70
C ILE A 54 -1.36 5.78 12.95
N LEU A 55 -0.92 6.49 11.91
CA LEU A 55 0.06 7.57 12.05
C LEU A 55 -0.46 8.71 12.92
N LYS A 56 -1.73 9.09 12.77
CA LYS A 56 -2.36 10.12 13.60
C LYS A 56 -2.28 9.77 15.08
N GLU A 57 -2.62 8.54 15.45
CA GLU A 57 -2.56 8.06 16.84
C GLU A 57 -1.10 7.85 17.32
N ALA A 58 -0.20 7.47 16.43
CA ALA A 58 1.19 7.19 16.75
C ALA A 58 2.02 8.46 16.97
N ILE A 59 1.94 9.44 16.07
CA ILE A 59 2.85 10.59 16.01
C ILE A 59 2.16 11.94 15.95
N GLY A 60 0.83 11.99 15.82
CA GLY A 60 0.05 13.23 15.70
C GLY A 60 0.06 13.82 14.29
N VAL A 61 -0.98 14.58 13.97
CA VAL A 61 -1.22 15.13 12.62
C VAL A 61 -0.16 16.13 12.14
N ASP A 62 0.49 16.83 13.06
CA ASP A 62 1.51 17.85 12.74
C ASP A 62 2.78 17.24 12.11
N ARG A 63 3.03 15.96 12.35
CA ARG A 63 4.18 15.22 11.83
C ARG A 63 3.85 14.42 10.56
N ILE A 64 2.60 14.41 10.12
CA ILE A 64 2.14 13.71 8.91
C ILE A 64 2.16 14.69 7.74
N ILE A 65 2.71 14.25 6.60
CA ILE A 65 2.65 14.95 5.32
C ILE A 65 1.88 14.06 4.35
N ALA A 66 0.63 14.42 4.10
CA ALA A 66 -0.27 13.69 3.22
C ALA A 66 -0.11 14.16 1.77
N VAL A 67 0.06 13.23 0.83
CA VAL A 67 0.27 13.54 -0.58
C VAL A 67 -0.75 12.83 -1.45
N GLN A 68 -1.57 13.60 -2.14
CA GLN A 68 -2.44 13.13 -3.22
C GLN A 68 -1.67 13.21 -4.53
N MET A 69 -1.71 12.15 -5.35
CA MET A 69 -0.93 12.06 -6.57
C MET A 69 -1.79 11.57 -7.75
N PRO A 70 -2.79 12.38 -8.18
CA PRO A 70 -3.59 12.03 -9.33
C PRO A 70 -2.73 11.93 -10.60
N CYS A 71 -3.11 11.02 -11.50
CA CYS A 71 -2.58 10.97 -12.86
C CYS A 71 -3.68 11.54 -13.77
N GLU A 72 -3.65 12.85 -14.02
CA GLU A 72 -4.71 13.65 -14.64
C GLU A 72 -6.01 13.63 -13.81
N LYS A 73 -7.13 13.23 -14.40
CA LYS A 73 -8.39 13.09 -13.68
C LYS A 73 -8.42 11.76 -12.95
N GLN A 74 -8.51 11.83 -11.63
CA GLN A 74 -8.70 10.67 -10.78
C GLN A 74 -10.17 10.60 -10.33
N ILE A 75 -10.86 9.48 -10.63
CA ILE A 75 -12.29 9.32 -10.39
C ILE A 75 -12.59 9.38 -8.88
N ASP A 76 -11.73 8.80 -8.07
CA ASP A 76 -11.89 8.66 -6.62
C ASP A 76 -11.12 9.72 -5.80
N ILE A 77 -10.74 10.84 -6.41
CA ILE A 77 -10.08 11.96 -5.70
C ILE A 77 -10.92 12.49 -4.51
N ALA A 78 -12.25 12.35 -4.60
CA ALA A 78 -13.17 12.73 -3.54
C ALA A 78 -12.94 11.91 -2.26
N ASP A 79 -12.60 10.62 -2.39
CA ASP A 79 -12.33 9.74 -1.26
C ASP A 79 -11.04 10.13 -0.54
N SER A 80 -9.99 10.47 -1.29
CA SER A 80 -8.75 10.98 -0.68
C SER A 80 -8.96 12.32 0.04
N ASN A 81 -9.81 13.21 -0.49
CA ASN A 81 -10.21 14.44 0.19
C ASN A 81 -11.00 14.15 1.48
N LYS A 82 -11.86 13.11 1.46
CA LYS A 82 -12.60 12.67 2.63
C LYS A 82 -11.66 12.20 3.74
N VAL A 83 -10.64 11.39 3.42
CA VAL A 83 -9.60 10.96 4.37
C VAL A 83 -8.90 12.16 5.02
N ILE A 84 -8.42 13.12 4.20
CA ILE A 84 -7.74 14.32 4.68
C ILE A 84 -8.61 15.09 5.67
N LYS A 85 -9.90 15.28 5.33
CA LYS A 85 -10.85 16.01 6.17
C LYS A 85 -11.19 15.24 7.45
N GLU A 86 -11.48 13.94 7.36
CA GLU A 86 -11.92 13.10 8.48
C GLU A 86 -10.81 12.95 9.52
N LEU A 87 -9.57 12.80 9.08
CA LEU A 87 -8.42 12.69 9.97
C LEU A 87 -7.83 14.04 10.40
N GLY A 88 -8.26 15.16 9.79
CA GLY A 88 -7.73 16.48 10.09
C GLY A 88 -6.27 16.67 9.68
N LEU A 89 -5.86 16.11 8.53
CA LEU A 89 -4.47 16.18 8.06
C LEU A 89 -4.15 17.61 7.57
N VAL A 90 -3.49 18.39 8.40
CA VAL A 90 -3.20 19.81 8.17
C VAL A 90 -2.11 20.05 7.13
N ASN A 91 -1.10 19.16 7.05
CA ASN A 91 -0.02 19.25 6.07
C ASN A 91 -0.35 18.31 4.90
N HIS A 92 -1.01 18.82 3.87
CA HIS A 92 -1.33 18.02 2.69
C HIS A 92 -1.02 18.76 1.38
N TYR A 93 -0.65 17.97 0.37
CA TYR A 93 -0.30 18.46 -0.96
C TYR A 93 -0.97 17.60 -2.02
N CYS A 94 -1.39 18.23 -3.13
CA CYS A 94 -1.88 17.53 -4.31
C CYS A 94 -0.90 17.76 -5.46
N ILE A 95 -0.21 16.72 -5.88
CA ILE A 95 0.80 16.75 -6.94
C ILE A 95 0.35 15.86 -8.08
N ASN A 96 -0.10 16.47 -9.18
CA ASN A 96 -0.51 15.72 -10.36
C ASN A 96 0.71 15.17 -11.09
N ILE A 97 0.80 13.84 -11.20
CA ILE A 97 1.91 13.16 -11.89
C ILE A 97 1.67 12.99 -13.39
N GLY A 98 0.50 13.40 -13.89
CA GLY A 98 0.08 13.16 -15.29
C GLY A 98 1.04 13.73 -16.31
N SER A 99 1.44 14.99 -16.17
CA SER A 99 2.39 15.63 -17.12
C SER A 99 3.69 14.84 -17.22
N SER A 100 4.27 14.40 -16.08
CA SER A 100 5.48 13.60 -16.06
C SER A 100 5.26 12.22 -16.71
N TYR A 101 4.10 11.61 -16.46
CA TYR A 101 3.75 10.33 -17.04
C TYR A 101 3.61 10.39 -18.57
N TYR A 102 2.89 11.38 -19.08
CA TYR A 102 2.66 11.50 -20.53
C TYR A 102 3.93 11.90 -21.29
N GLU A 103 4.78 12.73 -20.68
CA GLU A 103 6.09 13.05 -21.28
C GLU A 103 6.97 11.80 -21.39
N LEU A 104 7.03 10.98 -20.34
CA LEU A 104 7.73 9.68 -20.41
C LEU A 104 7.15 8.78 -21.50
N CYS A 105 5.83 8.67 -21.60
CA CYS A 105 5.17 7.89 -22.64
C CYS A 105 5.58 8.36 -24.04
N SER A 106 5.62 9.70 -24.26
CA SER A 106 6.01 10.32 -25.50
C SER A 106 7.45 9.96 -25.87
N GLU A 107 8.38 10.16 -24.94
CA GLU A 107 9.80 9.88 -25.15
C GLU A 107 10.07 8.39 -25.42
N PHE A 108 9.41 7.48 -24.67
CA PHE A 108 9.58 6.05 -24.92
C PHE A 108 9.05 5.64 -26.30
N ARG A 109 7.86 6.11 -26.73
CA ARG A 109 7.34 5.82 -28.09
C ARG A 109 8.26 6.37 -29.17
N LYS A 110 8.74 7.61 -28.97
CA LYS A 110 9.65 8.29 -29.91
C LYS A 110 10.95 7.50 -30.14
N HIS A 111 11.55 6.98 -29.07
CA HIS A 111 12.86 6.33 -29.15
C HIS A 111 12.79 4.83 -29.40
N THR A 112 11.84 4.12 -28.79
CA THR A 112 11.71 2.66 -28.95
C THR A 112 10.95 2.25 -30.20
N LYS A 113 10.12 3.14 -30.75
CA LYS A 113 9.16 2.84 -31.85
C LYS A 113 8.23 1.67 -31.53
N LYS A 114 7.95 1.43 -30.24
CA LYS A 114 7.07 0.34 -29.78
C LYS A 114 5.85 0.88 -29.07
N GLU A 115 4.76 0.13 -29.12
CA GLU A 115 3.62 0.36 -28.26
C GLU A 115 3.97 0.07 -26.80
N LEU A 116 3.34 0.81 -25.89
CA LEU A 116 3.57 0.65 -24.47
C LEU A 116 2.64 -0.46 -23.94
N PRO A 117 3.21 -1.55 -23.39
CA PRO A 117 2.41 -2.66 -22.88
C PRO A 117 1.65 -2.28 -21.59
N ASP A 118 0.62 -3.05 -21.22
CA ASP A 118 -0.16 -2.82 -20.00
C ASP A 118 0.70 -2.77 -18.73
N THR A 119 1.75 -3.59 -18.66
CA THR A 119 2.71 -3.55 -17.54
C THR A 119 3.44 -2.21 -17.43
N PHE A 120 3.65 -1.48 -18.53
CA PHE A 120 4.18 -0.14 -18.50
C PHE A 120 3.14 0.86 -17.99
N THR A 121 1.92 0.80 -18.51
CA THR A 121 0.86 1.76 -18.19
C THR A 121 0.37 1.64 -16.74
N THR A 122 0.47 0.45 -16.15
CA THR A 122 0.13 0.22 -14.74
C THR A 122 1.29 0.55 -13.80
N ASN A 123 2.51 0.09 -14.11
CA ASN A 123 3.63 0.20 -13.17
C ASN A 123 4.33 1.58 -13.19
N THR A 124 4.30 2.29 -14.32
CA THR A 124 4.98 3.59 -14.41
C THR A 124 4.35 4.65 -13.54
N PRO A 125 3.00 4.81 -13.47
CA PRO A 125 2.39 5.73 -12.53
C PRO A 125 2.71 5.41 -11.06
N ALA A 126 2.73 4.12 -10.66
CA ALA A 126 3.10 3.71 -9.31
C ALA A 126 4.54 4.13 -8.96
N ARG A 127 5.49 3.99 -9.89
CA ARG A 127 6.88 4.44 -9.70
C ARG A 127 7.03 5.95 -9.67
N LEU A 128 6.25 6.69 -10.46
CA LEU A 128 6.22 8.15 -10.38
C LEU A 128 5.65 8.63 -9.03
N ARG A 129 4.64 7.96 -8.49
CA ARG A 129 4.13 8.24 -7.15
C ARG A 129 5.20 8.00 -6.09
N MET A 130 5.92 6.87 -6.16
CA MET A 130 7.06 6.61 -5.27
C MET A 130 8.11 7.73 -5.34
N THR A 131 8.54 8.11 -6.54
CA THR A 131 9.50 9.20 -6.75
C THR A 131 8.99 10.51 -6.15
N THR A 132 7.70 10.82 -6.29
CA THR A 132 7.07 12.01 -5.72
C THR A 132 7.09 11.98 -4.20
N LEU A 133 6.75 10.84 -3.57
CA LEU A 133 6.78 10.69 -2.10
C LEU A 133 8.19 10.90 -1.54
N TYR A 134 9.20 10.26 -2.14
CA TYR A 134 10.60 10.45 -1.72
C TYR A 134 11.10 11.87 -2.00
N GLY A 135 10.63 12.51 -3.07
CA GLY A 135 10.90 13.93 -3.32
C GLY A 135 10.37 14.84 -2.21
N ILE A 136 9.14 14.61 -1.77
CA ILE A 136 8.53 15.32 -0.63
C ILE A 136 9.27 14.98 0.67
N ALA A 137 9.62 13.71 0.89
CA ALA A 137 10.39 13.29 2.06
C ALA A 137 11.76 14.01 2.13
N ALA A 138 12.45 14.14 1.01
CA ALA A 138 13.71 14.87 0.93
C ALA A 138 13.54 16.37 1.24
N ILE A 139 12.46 17.01 0.75
CA ILE A 139 12.19 18.44 1.00
C ILE A 139 11.91 18.72 2.49
N PHE A 140 11.20 17.82 3.17
CA PHE A 140 10.75 18.04 4.55
C PHE A 140 11.56 17.29 5.60
N GLY A 141 12.56 16.50 5.21
CA GLY A 141 13.37 15.69 6.12
C GLY A 141 12.54 14.58 6.78
N GLY A 142 11.77 13.82 6.00
CA GLY A 142 10.84 12.81 6.48
C GLY A 142 11.13 11.40 5.96
N LEU A 143 10.35 10.43 6.45
CA LEU A 143 10.33 9.03 6.00
C LEU A 143 9.09 8.77 5.17
N VAL A 144 9.18 7.91 4.18
CA VAL A 144 8.03 7.43 3.40
C VAL A 144 7.46 6.18 4.05
N VAL A 145 6.16 6.19 4.38
CA VAL A 145 5.47 5.01 4.88
C VAL A 145 4.87 4.21 3.72
N ASN A 146 5.05 2.89 3.78
CA ASN A 146 4.39 1.93 2.89
C ASN A 146 2.98 1.63 3.38
N THR A 147 2.05 1.38 2.47
CA THR A 147 0.63 1.09 2.75
C THR A 147 0.15 -0.25 2.21
N CYS A 148 1.07 -1.13 1.76
CA CYS A 148 0.70 -2.47 1.31
C CYS A 148 0.38 -3.38 2.49
N ASN A 149 -0.66 -4.20 2.35
CA ASN A 149 -1.03 -5.21 3.34
C ASN A 149 -0.56 -6.62 2.91
N ARG A 150 -0.66 -7.59 3.83
CA ARG A 150 -0.16 -8.95 3.61
C ARG A 150 -0.89 -9.69 2.50
N SER A 151 -2.19 -9.50 2.37
CA SER A 151 -3.00 -10.21 1.39
C SER A 151 -2.66 -9.78 -0.04
N GLU A 152 -2.42 -8.47 -0.25
CA GLU A 152 -1.94 -7.92 -1.52
C GLU A 152 -0.55 -8.44 -1.87
N ASP A 153 0.33 -8.52 -0.88
CA ASP A 153 1.67 -9.07 -1.06
C ASP A 153 1.64 -10.54 -1.48
N VAL A 154 0.81 -11.38 -0.85
CA VAL A 154 0.71 -12.79 -1.20
C VAL A 154 0.31 -12.99 -2.66
N VAL A 155 -0.63 -12.20 -3.16
CA VAL A 155 -1.05 -12.29 -4.57
C VAL A 155 -0.16 -11.49 -5.51
N GLY A 156 0.79 -10.72 -4.96
CA GLY A 156 1.73 -9.89 -5.73
C GLY A 156 1.08 -8.69 -6.40
N TYR A 157 0.01 -8.16 -5.80
CA TYR A 157 -0.75 -7.04 -6.33
C TYR A 157 -0.10 -5.70 -5.94
N SER A 158 1.17 -5.57 -6.27
CA SER A 158 1.97 -4.36 -6.04
C SER A 158 3.07 -4.21 -7.09
N THR A 159 3.55 -3.01 -7.28
CA THR A 159 4.63 -2.68 -8.20
C THR A 159 5.96 -2.59 -7.46
N LYS A 160 6.91 -3.47 -7.81
CA LYS A 160 8.28 -3.39 -7.29
C LYS A 160 8.89 -2.00 -7.56
N PHE A 161 9.41 -1.34 -6.53
CA PHE A 161 9.92 0.03 -6.59
C PHE A 161 8.86 1.07 -7.00
N GLY A 162 7.57 0.77 -6.77
CA GLY A 162 6.45 1.68 -6.92
C GLY A 162 5.70 1.79 -5.59
N ASP A 163 4.46 1.36 -5.55
CA ASP A 163 3.62 1.33 -4.35
C ASP A 163 4.15 0.42 -3.24
N HIS A 164 4.98 -0.60 -3.59
CA HIS A 164 5.65 -1.43 -2.59
C HIS A 164 6.85 -0.74 -1.91
N ALA A 165 7.27 0.44 -2.33
CA ALA A 165 8.37 1.16 -1.71
C ALA A 165 7.95 1.89 -0.43
N GLY A 166 8.90 2.02 0.50
CA GLY A 166 8.75 2.74 1.76
C GLY A 166 9.97 2.52 2.66
N ASP A 167 10.12 3.37 3.67
CA ASP A 167 11.16 3.25 4.69
C ASP A 167 10.70 2.34 5.84
N PHE A 168 9.39 2.20 6.01
CA PHE A 168 8.75 1.27 6.96
C PHE A 168 7.32 0.94 6.53
N ALA A 169 6.76 -0.15 7.05
CA ALA A 169 5.49 -0.72 6.58
C ALA A 169 4.65 -1.23 7.78
N PRO A 170 3.77 -0.39 8.38
CA PRO A 170 3.04 -0.74 9.59
C PRO A 170 2.06 -1.91 9.42
N ILE A 171 1.44 -2.04 8.25
CA ILE A 171 0.39 -3.04 8.00
C ILE A 171 0.82 -4.20 7.10
N ASN A 172 2.11 -4.31 6.78
CA ASN A 172 2.61 -5.31 5.82
C ASN A 172 2.41 -6.78 6.25
N HIS A 173 2.25 -7.03 7.54
CA HIS A 173 1.92 -8.35 8.10
C HIS A 173 0.44 -8.53 8.47
N LEU A 174 -0.40 -7.51 8.24
CA LEU A 174 -1.83 -7.57 8.48
C LEU A 174 -2.58 -7.98 7.23
N THR A 175 -3.59 -8.83 7.38
CA THR A 175 -4.49 -9.21 6.28
C THR A 175 -5.45 -8.06 5.96
N THR A 176 -6.07 -8.12 4.77
CA THR A 176 -7.09 -7.13 4.37
C THR A 176 -8.21 -6.99 5.41
N GLU A 177 -8.69 -8.09 6.00
CA GLU A 177 -9.77 -8.08 7.01
C GLU A 177 -9.30 -7.44 8.32
N GLU A 178 -8.07 -7.72 8.76
CA GLU A 178 -7.48 -7.09 9.94
C GLU A 178 -7.30 -5.58 9.74
N VAL A 179 -6.88 -5.14 8.57
CA VAL A 179 -6.77 -3.72 8.23
C VAL A 179 -8.14 -3.03 8.28
N ILE A 180 -9.18 -3.65 7.71
CA ILE A 180 -10.55 -3.13 7.78
C ILE A 180 -11.01 -3.00 9.23
N ALA A 181 -10.84 -4.06 10.03
CA ALA A 181 -11.26 -4.09 11.42
C ALA A 181 -10.54 -3.03 12.28
N ILE A 182 -9.24 -2.82 12.06
CA ILE A 182 -8.47 -1.75 12.71
C ILE A 182 -8.99 -0.37 12.28
N GLY A 183 -9.31 -0.18 11.01
CA GLY A 183 -9.87 1.07 10.50
C GLY A 183 -11.21 1.41 11.15
N ASP A 184 -12.10 0.43 11.28
CA ASP A 184 -13.39 0.56 11.96
C ASP A 184 -13.20 0.88 13.46
N TYR A 185 -12.26 0.20 14.13
CA TYR A 185 -11.90 0.46 15.51
C TYR A 185 -11.37 1.88 15.73
N LEU A 186 -10.56 2.39 14.80
CA LEU A 186 -10.02 3.75 14.82
C LEU A 186 -11.05 4.82 14.41
N GLY A 187 -12.28 4.43 14.11
CA GLY A 187 -13.40 5.33 13.85
C GLY A 187 -13.42 5.95 12.45
N LEU A 188 -12.73 5.34 11.48
CA LEU A 188 -12.89 5.74 10.09
C LEU A 188 -14.30 5.43 9.59
N SER A 189 -14.82 6.26 8.69
CA SER A 189 -16.14 6.02 8.12
C SER A 189 -16.18 4.72 7.31
N TYR A 190 -17.33 4.01 7.37
CA TYR A 190 -17.56 2.73 6.72
C TYR A 190 -17.19 2.76 5.21
N GLU A 191 -17.50 3.84 4.51
CA GLU A 191 -17.22 3.97 3.08
C GLU A 191 -15.72 4.02 2.76
N LEU A 192 -14.87 4.39 3.72
CA LEU A 192 -13.41 4.37 3.56
C LEU A 192 -12.83 2.99 3.87
N THR A 193 -13.30 2.35 4.93
CA THR A 193 -12.77 1.05 5.38
C THR A 193 -13.26 -0.11 4.52
N HIS A 194 -14.52 -0.07 4.04
CA HIS A 194 -15.16 -1.12 3.24
C HIS A 194 -15.20 -0.81 1.74
N LYS A 195 -14.42 0.16 1.28
CA LYS A 195 -14.28 0.43 -0.15
C LYS A 195 -13.74 -0.81 -0.86
N VAL A 196 -14.41 -1.20 -1.96
CA VAL A 196 -13.98 -2.33 -2.79
C VAL A 196 -12.53 -2.08 -3.27
N PRO A 197 -11.60 -3.01 -3.03
CA PRO A 197 -10.23 -2.90 -3.50
C PRO A 197 -10.18 -2.77 -5.02
N ALA A 198 -9.53 -1.74 -5.53
CA ALA A 198 -9.35 -1.50 -6.96
C ALA A 198 -8.05 -0.70 -7.20
N ASP A 199 -7.39 -0.96 -8.33
CA ASP A 199 -6.13 -0.29 -8.69
C ASP A 199 -6.28 1.19 -9.10
N GLY A 200 -7.50 1.71 -9.12
CA GLY A 200 -7.79 3.09 -9.52
C GLY A 200 -7.62 3.39 -11.01
N MET A 201 -7.32 2.38 -11.83
CA MET A 201 -7.01 2.57 -13.26
C MET A 201 -7.86 1.69 -14.19
N SER A 202 -8.27 0.52 -13.75
CA SER A 202 -9.08 -0.40 -14.55
C SER A 202 -10.55 -0.13 -14.34
N LEU A 203 -11.29 0.01 -15.44
CA LEU A 203 -12.73 0.31 -15.43
C LEU A 203 -13.56 -0.88 -15.91
N ASN A 204 -14.76 -0.99 -15.37
CA ASN A 204 -15.84 -1.80 -15.91
C ASN A 204 -16.45 -1.11 -17.14
N ASP A 205 -17.32 -1.81 -17.87
CA ASP A 205 -18.01 -1.26 -19.05
C ASP A 205 -18.92 -0.05 -18.74
N ASP A 206 -19.37 0.07 -17.48
CA ASP A 206 -20.17 1.19 -16.98
C ASP A 206 -19.33 2.39 -16.50
N GLY A 207 -18.00 2.30 -16.59
CA GLY A 207 -17.07 3.34 -16.15
C GLY A 207 -16.74 3.33 -14.65
N SER A 208 -17.29 2.40 -13.86
CA SER A 208 -16.91 2.19 -12.47
C SER A 208 -15.54 1.49 -12.37
N LEU A 209 -14.85 1.64 -11.20
CA LEU A 209 -13.58 0.96 -10.97
C LEU A 209 -13.78 -0.56 -10.90
N LYS A 210 -12.94 -1.30 -11.60
CA LYS A 210 -12.95 -2.77 -11.58
C LYS A 210 -12.26 -3.28 -10.33
N GLY A 211 -12.99 -4.06 -9.53
CA GLY A 211 -12.45 -4.67 -8.31
C GLY A 211 -11.32 -5.66 -8.60
N ASP A 212 -10.39 -5.74 -7.67
CA ASP A 212 -9.20 -6.61 -7.79
C ASP A 212 -9.58 -8.09 -7.78
N GLU A 213 -10.54 -8.52 -6.96
CA GLU A 213 -11.02 -9.90 -6.89
C GLU A 213 -11.60 -10.42 -8.22
N ILE A 214 -12.24 -9.53 -9.00
CA ILE A 214 -12.71 -9.89 -10.36
C ILE A 214 -11.53 -10.24 -11.27
N LYS A 215 -10.41 -9.53 -11.14
CA LYS A 215 -9.20 -9.79 -11.95
C LYS A 215 -8.46 -11.02 -11.46
N LEU A 216 -8.41 -11.21 -10.13
CA LEU A 216 -7.76 -12.35 -9.50
C LEU A 216 -8.54 -13.65 -9.74
N GLY A 217 -9.88 -13.57 -9.76
CA GLY A 217 -10.78 -14.72 -9.89
C GLY A 217 -10.88 -15.57 -8.62
N PHE A 218 -10.59 -14.96 -7.46
CA PHE A 218 -10.79 -15.46 -6.10
C PHE A 218 -10.87 -14.27 -5.15
N THR A 219 -11.28 -14.50 -3.90
CA THR A 219 -11.50 -13.44 -2.90
C THR A 219 -10.28 -13.23 -2.01
N TYR A 220 -10.14 -12.03 -1.45
CA TYR A 220 -9.16 -11.78 -0.39
C TYR A 220 -9.46 -12.58 0.88
N HIS A 221 -10.72 -12.93 1.13
CA HIS A 221 -11.08 -13.85 2.23
C HIS A 221 -10.36 -15.19 2.09
N GLU A 222 -10.36 -15.81 0.90
CA GLU A 222 -9.62 -17.07 0.66
C GLU A 222 -8.12 -16.91 0.92
N VAL A 223 -7.54 -15.78 0.52
CA VAL A 223 -6.13 -15.45 0.78
C VAL A 223 -5.87 -15.33 2.28
N ASN A 224 -6.75 -14.64 3.02
CA ASN A 224 -6.65 -14.44 4.46
C ASN A 224 -6.74 -15.75 5.23
N GLU A 225 -7.65 -16.65 4.84
CA GLU A 225 -7.80 -17.98 5.42
C GLU A 225 -6.55 -18.86 5.21
N ILE A 226 -5.90 -18.76 4.05
CA ILE A 226 -4.62 -19.42 3.83
C ILE A 226 -3.54 -18.84 4.75
N ILE A 227 -3.45 -17.50 4.84
CA ILE A 227 -2.43 -16.80 5.64
C ILE A 227 -2.55 -17.14 7.13
N ARG A 228 -3.75 -17.13 7.68
CA ARG A 228 -3.97 -17.24 9.14
C ARG A 228 -4.26 -18.66 9.61
N ASN A 229 -5.00 -19.41 8.83
CA ASN A 229 -5.56 -20.71 9.25
C ASN A 229 -5.03 -21.89 8.43
N ASN A 230 -4.23 -21.65 7.39
CA ASN A 230 -3.77 -22.66 6.44
C ASN A 230 -4.96 -23.46 5.83
N ILE A 231 -6.10 -22.80 5.64
CA ILE A 231 -7.29 -23.39 5.02
C ILE A 231 -7.11 -23.34 3.50
N HIS A 232 -7.24 -24.50 2.86
CA HIS A 232 -7.07 -24.63 1.42
C HIS A 232 -8.42 -24.54 0.72
N SER A 233 -8.63 -23.45 -0.05
CA SER A 233 -9.74 -23.30 -0.98
C SER A 233 -9.44 -24.00 -2.32
N GLU A 234 -10.42 -24.00 -3.23
CA GLU A 234 -10.22 -24.46 -4.61
C GLU A 234 -9.15 -23.66 -5.37
N HIS A 235 -8.84 -22.43 -4.93
CA HIS A 235 -7.83 -21.57 -5.53
C HIS A 235 -6.45 -21.64 -4.85
N TYR A 236 -6.26 -22.51 -3.85
CA TYR A 236 -5.03 -22.60 -3.06
C TYR A 236 -3.77 -22.66 -3.91
N ASP A 237 -3.69 -23.62 -4.84
CA ASP A 237 -2.51 -23.79 -5.70
C ASP A 237 -2.22 -22.54 -6.54
N LYS A 238 -3.29 -21.89 -7.06
CA LYS A 238 -3.17 -20.66 -7.83
C LYS A 238 -2.57 -19.53 -6.97
N ILE A 239 -3.06 -19.36 -5.74
CA ILE A 239 -2.58 -18.33 -4.80
C ILE A 239 -1.12 -18.58 -4.43
N VAL A 240 -0.76 -19.82 -4.09
CA VAL A 240 0.62 -20.21 -3.78
C VAL A 240 1.57 -19.99 -4.96
N ASP A 241 1.14 -20.31 -6.18
CA ASP A 241 1.93 -20.03 -7.38
C ASP A 241 2.11 -18.55 -7.66
N MET A 242 1.09 -17.74 -7.40
CA MET A 242 1.21 -16.28 -7.47
C MET A 242 2.23 -15.75 -6.46
N TRP A 243 2.20 -16.21 -5.21
CA TRP A 243 3.20 -15.88 -4.20
C TRP A 243 4.62 -16.21 -4.66
N LYS A 244 4.86 -17.44 -5.13
CA LYS A 244 6.18 -17.86 -5.62
C LYS A 244 6.69 -16.99 -6.77
N LYS A 245 5.83 -16.69 -7.75
CA LYS A 245 6.17 -15.86 -8.91
C LYS A 245 6.49 -14.41 -8.52
N ASN A 246 5.79 -13.87 -7.52
CA ASN A 246 5.88 -12.46 -7.13
C ASN A 246 6.86 -12.23 -5.97
N TYR A 247 7.39 -13.28 -5.34
CA TYR A 247 8.29 -13.16 -4.17
C TYR A 247 9.48 -12.21 -4.40
N HIS A 248 9.99 -12.14 -5.63
CA HIS A 248 11.07 -11.22 -6.01
C HIS A 248 10.71 -9.73 -5.86
N LYS A 249 9.42 -9.39 -5.75
CA LYS A 249 8.98 -8.00 -5.53
C LYS A 249 9.25 -7.55 -4.09
N PHE A 250 9.24 -8.48 -3.14
CA PHE A 250 9.33 -8.27 -1.70
C PHE A 250 10.74 -8.45 -1.16
N ASN A 251 11.55 -9.26 -1.83
CA ASN A 251 12.97 -9.38 -1.52
C ASN A 251 13.73 -8.24 -2.21
N LEU A 252 13.92 -7.13 -1.49
CA LEU A 252 14.64 -5.96 -2.00
C LEU A 252 16.16 -6.08 -1.89
N ASN A 253 16.67 -7.13 -1.23
CA ASN A 253 18.09 -7.42 -1.24
C ASN A 253 18.50 -7.87 -2.64
N LEU A 254 19.36 -7.09 -3.29
CA LEU A 254 19.89 -7.45 -4.60
C LEU A 254 20.86 -8.62 -4.45
N PRO A 255 20.72 -9.71 -5.22
CA PRO A 255 21.77 -10.71 -5.32
C PRO A 255 23.06 -10.03 -5.79
N CYS A 256 24.12 -10.17 -5.04
CA CYS A 256 25.42 -9.61 -5.38
C CYS A 256 26.49 -10.68 -5.31
N TYR A 257 27.59 -10.47 -6.06
CA TYR A 257 28.77 -11.29 -5.94
C TYR A 257 29.46 -10.98 -4.59
N ILE A 258 29.69 -12.01 -3.80
CA ILE A 258 30.42 -11.91 -2.52
C ILE A 258 31.78 -12.54 -2.74
N PRO A 259 32.88 -11.76 -2.69
CA PRO A 259 34.24 -12.27 -2.80
C PRO A 259 34.56 -13.21 -1.64
N GLN A 260 35.03 -14.42 -1.93
CA GLN A 260 35.34 -15.42 -0.88
C GLN A 260 36.64 -15.12 -0.11
N ASN A 261 37.51 -14.30 -0.67
CA ASN A 261 38.87 -14.05 -0.14
C ASN A 261 39.07 -12.61 0.35
N LEU A 262 37.99 -11.81 0.45
CA LEU A 262 38.04 -10.46 0.98
C LEU A 262 37.17 -10.38 2.23
N ASN A 263 37.73 -9.79 3.30
CA ASN A 263 37.01 -9.55 4.52
C ASN A 263 36.22 -8.24 4.39
N ASP A 264 34.91 -8.27 4.71
CA ASP A 264 34.11 -7.09 4.95
C ASP A 264 33.91 -6.93 6.47
N TYR A 265 34.29 -5.77 7.01
CA TYR A 265 34.18 -5.49 8.43
C TYR A 265 32.73 -5.43 8.91
N PHE A 266 31.81 -5.07 8.03
CA PHE A 266 30.39 -4.91 8.32
C PHE A 266 29.55 -6.16 8.04
N ASP A 267 30.11 -7.19 7.43
CA ASP A 267 29.47 -8.49 7.14
C ASP A 267 29.57 -9.46 8.35
N LYS A 268 29.40 -8.95 9.58
CA LYS A 268 29.47 -9.75 10.82
C LYS A 268 28.13 -9.78 11.53
#